data_abc0bd6cb94cb1387be39aae44013ef5
#
_entry.id   abc0bd6cb94cb1387be39aae44013ef5
#
_cell.length_a   1.000
_cell.length_b   1.000
_cell.length_c   1.000
_cell.angle_alpha   90.00
_cell.angle_beta   90.00
_cell.angle_gamma   90.00
#
_symmetry.space_group_name_H-M   'P 1'
#
loop_
_entity.id
_entity.type
_entity.pdbx_description
1 polymer ?
#
loop_
_entity_poly.entity_id
_entity_poly.type
_entity_poly.pdbx_seq_one_letter_code
_entity_poly.pdbx_strand_id
1 'polypeptide(L)'
;MKKLFALLLALALVLSMTACGAEKADDKITVVLDWTPNTNHTGIYVALAKGYFEKAGLDVEVVQPPEDGAVALVASGKAQFGVSFQDSLAPAFVGDAVMPVTAVAAVIQHNTSGIVSRAGEGMDTPKGLEGKKYATWDLDVEKATIRDVMTADGGDFDKVELIPSTVTDEVSALRSGSVDAIWIFYGWAGVACQVADLPIDYFEFADIDPVFDYYTPVIIGGNAWLEENPDAAKAFLSALSEGYTYAVEHPKEAADILMEAAPELKSNAELVYASQEYLAQEYIADASRWGEFDAGRWAAFFEWLNENGLLEEQIDPNYGFTNEYLP
;
A
#
# COMPACT_ATOMS: atom_id res chain seq x y z
N MET A 1 55.84 0.34 46.22
CA MET A 1 55.17 1.47 45.54
C MET A 1 55.00 1.17 44.03
N LYS A 2 56.01 0.78 43.28
CA LYS A 2 55.87 0.53 41.81
C LYS A 2 54.86 -0.59 41.42
N LYS A 3 54.72 -1.64 42.24
CA LYS A 3 53.79 -2.76 42.00
C LYS A 3 52.33 -2.40 42.32
N LEU A 4 52.10 -1.50 43.24
CA LEU A 4 50.76 -1.00 43.61
C LEU A 4 50.21 -0.04 42.52
N PHE A 5 51.09 0.78 41.94
CA PHE A 5 50.77 1.67 40.84
C PHE A 5 50.42 0.90 39.54
N ALA A 6 51.10 -0.22 39.26
CA ALA A 6 50.78 -1.05 38.11
C ALA A 6 49.43 -1.79 38.23
N LEU A 7 49.05 -2.16 39.49
CA LEU A 7 47.77 -2.82 39.74
C LEU A 7 46.58 -1.82 39.64
N LEU A 8 46.79 -0.58 40.08
CA LEU A 8 45.76 0.50 39.95
C LEU A 8 45.59 0.93 38.46
N LEU A 9 46.68 0.94 37.66
CA LEU A 9 46.61 1.25 36.25
C LEU A 9 45.89 0.15 35.45
N ALA A 10 46.14 -1.13 35.82
CA ALA A 10 45.45 -2.27 35.20
C ALA A 10 43.96 -2.32 35.57
N LEU A 11 43.57 -1.95 36.77
CA LEU A 11 42.18 -1.85 37.22
C LEU A 11 41.44 -0.69 36.55
N ALA A 12 42.11 0.43 36.28
CA ALA A 12 41.54 1.58 35.53
C ALA A 12 41.35 1.27 34.07
N LEU A 13 42.23 0.43 33.45
CA LEU A 13 42.05 -0.02 32.06
C LEU A 13 40.92 -1.05 31.89
N VAL A 14 40.63 -1.86 32.88
CA VAL A 14 39.52 -2.83 32.85
C VAL A 14 38.16 -2.11 33.04
N LEU A 15 38.14 -1.05 33.85
CA LEU A 15 36.93 -0.22 34.02
C LEU A 15 36.62 0.70 32.82
N SER A 16 37.63 0.99 31.98
CA SER A 16 37.38 1.76 30.73
C SER A 16 36.93 0.93 29.54
N MET A 17 36.99 -0.40 29.61
CA MET A 17 36.48 -1.30 28.56
C MET A 17 34.99 -1.67 28.71
N THR A 18 34.35 -1.31 29.83
CA THR A 18 32.90 -1.51 30.04
C THR A 18 32.06 -0.28 29.68
N ALA A 19 32.69 0.78 29.16
CA ALA A 19 32.01 1.98 28.65
C ALA A 19 32.07 2.07 27.12
N CYS A 20 32.20 0.93 26.39
CA CYS A 20 31.63 0.84 25.06
C CYS A 20 30.13 0.76 25.27
N GLY A 21 29.47 1.92 25.33
CA GLY A 21 28.04 1.99 25.10
C GLY A 21 27.81 1.23 23.79
N ALA A 22 27.02 0.17 23.82
CA ALA A 22 26.32 -0.24 22.62
C ALA A 22 25.77 1.08 22.05
N GLU A 23 26.12 1.42 20.82
CA GLU A 23 25.31 2.35 20.06
C GLU A 23 23.89 1.84 20.27
N LYS A 24 23.06 2.68 20.91
CA LYS A 24 21.63 2.41 20.90
C LYS A 24 21.33 2.18 19.43
N ALA A 25 20.90 0.98 19.09
CA ALA A 25 20.22 0.75 17.83
C ALA A 25 19.25 1.94 17.72
N ASP A 26 19.24 2.57 16.57
CA ASP A 26 18.36 3.71 16.30
C ASP A 26 16.96 3.22 16.62
N ASP A 27 16.39 3.63 17.77
CA ASP A 27 15.07 3.19 18.26
C ASP A 27 13.95 3.72 17.35
N LYS A 28 14.35 4.27 16.19
CA LYS A 28 13.49 4.91 15.21
C LYS A 28 12.85 3.91 14.28
N ILE A 29 11.54 3.99 14.16
CA ILE A 29 10.76 3.19 13.22
C ILE A 29 10.62 3.96 11.91
N THR A 30 11.15 3.41 10.83
CA THR A 30 11.00 3.95 9.48
C THR A 30 9.83 3.27 8.77
N VAL A 31 8.90 4.09 8.27
CA VAL A 31 7.79 3.67 7.40
C VAL A 31 8.07 4.17 5.99
N VAL A 32 8.20 3.25 5.03
CA VAL A 32 8.40 3.60 3.63
C VAL A 32 7.07 3.55 2.87
N LEU A 33 6.75 4.62 2.17
CA LEU A 33 5.53 4.68 1.33
C LEU A 33 5.71 3.86 0.05
N ASP A 34 4.61 3.58 -0.64
CA ASP A 34 4.59 2.94 -1.98
C ASP A 34 4.76 3.95 -3.12
N TRP A 35 4.34 5.21 -2.89
CA TRP A 35 4.32 6.29 -3.87
C TRP A 35 4.51 7.65 -3.19
N THR A 36 4.37 8.73 -3.97
CA THR A 36 4.25 10.08 -3.40
C THR A 36 3.07 10.15 -2.44
N PRO A 37 3.13 11.00 -1.39
CA PRO A 37 2.04 11.16 -0.44
C PRO A 37 0.69 11.39 -1.13
N ASN A 38 -0.31 10.63 -0.71
CA ASN A 38 -1.69 10.74 -1.16
C ASN A 38 -2.64 10.29 -0.04
N THR A 39 -3.93 10.26 -0.31
CA THR A 39 -4.93 9.98 0.72
C THR A 39 -4.89 8.55 1.28
N ASN A 40 -4.30 7.56 0.60
CA ASN A 40 -4.05 6.25 1.22
C ASN A 40 -3.14 6.34 2.46
N HIS A 41 -2.29 7.36 2.53
CA HIS A 41 -1.32 7.56 3.63
C HIS A 41 -1.85 8.45 4.76
N THR A 42 -3.07 8.98 4.65
CA THR A 42 -3.59 9.98 5.60
C THR A 42 -3.52 9.51 7.04
N GLY A 43 -3.89 8.26 7.34
CA GLY A 43 -3.84 7.72 8.71
C GLY A 43 -2.44 7.74 9.32
N ILE A 44 -1.39 7.52 8.51
CA ILE A 44 0.02 7.59 8.94
C ILE A 44 0.36 9.03 9.36
N TYR A 45 0.03 10.01 8.53
CA TYR A 45 0.32 11.41 8.80
C TYR A 45 -0.53 11.97 9.95
N VAL A 46 -1.78 11.51 10.09
CA VAL A 46 -2.63 11.82 11.25
C VAL A 46 -2.01 11.27 12.55
N ALA A 47 -1.56 10.01 12.54
CA ALA A 47 -0.93 9.40 13.71
C ALA A 47 0.33 10.16 14.14
N LEU A 48 1.14 10.65 13.19
CA LEU A 48 2.28 11.52 13.46
C LEU A 48 1.84 12.87 14.03
N ALA A 49 0.96 13.59 13.34
CA ALA A 49 0.57 14.96 13.71
C ALA A 49 -0.20 15.03 15.03
N LYS A 50 -1.00 14.01 15.35
CA LYS A 50 -1.74 13.90 16.62
C LYS A 50 -0.87 13.33 17.76
N GLY A 51 0.38 12.92 17.47
CA GLY A 51 1.31 12.37 18.45
C GLY A 51 0.89 11.00 18.97
N TYR A 52 0.17 10.19 18.19
CA TYR A 52 -0.26 8.84 18.62
C TYR A 52 0.94 7.90 18.74
N PHE A 53 1.91 7.96 17.80
CA PHE A 53 3.16 7.22 17.91
C PHE A 53 3.99 7.66 19.12
N GLU A 54 4.12 8.97 19.36
CA GLU A 54 4.85 9.51 20.53
C GLU A 54 4.23 9.05 21.86
N LYS A 55 2.88 9.06 21.96
CA LYS A 55 2.17 8.55 23.15
C LYS A 55 2.38 7.06 23.36
N ALA A 56 2.56 6.30 22.28
CA ALA A 56 2.91 4.88 22.33
C ALA A 56 4.40 4.63 22.64
N GLY A 57 5.20 5.70 22.81
CA GLY A 57 6.64 5.61 23.08
C GLY A 57 7.50 5.31 21.85
N LEU A 58 6.97 5.57 20.64
CA LEU A 58 7.63 5.28 19.37
C LEU A 58 8.10 6.58 18.69
N ASP A 59 9.33 6.57 18.19
CA ASP A 59 9.86 7.59 17.28
C ASP A 59 9.69 7.08 15.84
N VAL A 60 8.78 7.69 15.08
CA VAL A 60 8.41 7.23 13.73
C VAL A 60 8.75 8.28 12.69
N GLU A 61 9.42 7.86 11.62
CA GLU A 61 9.61 8.67 10.43
C GLU A 61 8.97 8.05 9.20
N VAL A 62 8.53 8.88 8.27
CA VAL A 62 7.98 8.47 6.98
C VAL A 62 8.93 8.89 5.88
N VAL A 63 9.25 7.95 4.99
CA VAL A 63 10.13 8.18 3.84
C VAL A 63 9.43 7.77 2.54
N GLN A 64 9.80 8.44 1.45
CA GLN A 64 9.32 8.05 0.13
C GLN A 64 10.05 6.79 -0.38
N PRO A 65 9.43 6.00 -1.26
CA PRO A 65 10.03 4.77 -1.74
C PRO A 65 11.28 5.05 -2.57
N PRO A 66 12.32 4.21 -2.41
CA PRO A 66 13.44 4.18 -3.35
C PRO A 66 13.00 3.56 -4.68
N GLU A 67 13.88 3.59 -5.68
CA GLU A 67 13.63 2.98 -6.99
C GLU A 67 13.30 1.48 -6.91
N ASP A 68 13.91 0.76 -5.95
CA ASP A 68 13.67 -0.67 -5.71
C ASP A 68 12.36 -0.97 -4.94
N GLY A 69 11.61 0.06 -4.56
CA GLY A 69 10.32 -0.06 -3.87
C GLY A 69 10.41 -0.34 -2.36
N ALA A 70 9.23 -0.34 -1.73
CA ALA A 70 9.10 -0.49 -0.28
C ALA A 70 9.46 -1.91 0.22
N VAL A 71 9.04 -2.94 -0.51
CA VAL A 71 9.24 -4.35 -0.10
C VAL A 71 10.71 -4.68 0.12
N ALA A 72 11.58 -4.29 -0.82
CA ALA A 72 13.02 -4.56 -0.72
C ALA A 72 13.66 -3.82 0.48
N LEU A 73 13.20 -2.59 0.77
CA LEU A 73 13.72 -1.81 1.89
C LEU A 73 13.34 -2.44 3.23
N VAL A 74 12.08 -2.89 3.38
CA VAL A 74 11.58 -3.58 4.57
C VAL A 74 12.23 -4.96 4.73
N ALA A 75 12.30 -5.75 3.65
CA ALA A 75 12.93 -7.08 3.67
C ALA A 75 14.40 -7.03 4.09
N SER A 76 15.12 -5.97 3.72
CA SER A 76 16.53 -5.77 4.11
C SER A 76 16.71 -5.23 5.54
N GLY A 77 15.64 -4.93 6.28
CA GLY A 77 15.68 -4.37 7.63
C GLY A 77 16.07 -2.88 7.68
N LYS A 78 16.13 -2.19 6.53
CA LYS A 78 16.40 -0.74 6.47
C LYS A 78 15.19 0.12 6.78
N ALA A 79 14.00 -0.45 6.66
CA ALA A 79 12.76 0.09 7.19
C ALA A 79 12.03 -1.01 7.98
N GLN A 80 11.26 -0.64 8.98
CA GLN A 80 10.52 -1.58 9.82
C GLN A 80 9.17 -1.91 9.20
N PHE A 81 8.52 -0.88 8.63
CA PHE A 81 7.24 -1.01 7.96
C PHE A 81 7.28 -0.35 6.58
N GLY A 82 6.34 -0.75 5.73
CA GLY A 82 6.15 -0.14 4.42
C GLY A 82 4.73 -0.28 3.93
N VAL A 83 4.40 0.50 2.91
CA VAL A 83 3.15 0.36 2.17
C VAL A 83 3.43 -0.47 0.92
N SER A 84 2.57 -1.44 0.63
CA SER A 84 2.67 -2.33 -0.53
C SER A 84 1.28 -2.80 -0.96
N PHE A 85 1.20 -3.76 -1.87
CA PHE A 85 -0.03 -4.29 -2.46
C PHE A 85 0.02 -5.82 -2.45
N GLN A 86 -1.12 -6.49 -2.24
CA GLN A 86 -1.16 -7.95 -2.19
C GLN A 86 -0.67 -8.59 -3.49
N ASP A 87 -1.01 -8.03 -4.65
CA ASP A 87 -0.54 -8.49 -5.96
C ASP A 87 0.97 -8.34 -6.14
N SER A 88 1.55 -7.26 -5.63
CA SER A 88 3.01 -7.03 -5.65
C SER A 88 3.77 -7.91 -4.65
N LEU A 89 3.11 -8.37 -3.59
CA LEU A 89 3.70 -9.29 -2.61
C LEU A 89 3.77 -10.73 -3.14
N ALA A 90 2.81 -11.15 -3.98
CA ALA A 90 2.75 -12.54 -4.46
C ALA A 90 4.07 -13.01 -5.13
N PRO A 91 4.65 -12.29 -6.12
CA PRO A 91 5.93 -12.68 -6.69
C PRO A 91 7.11 -12.53 -5.70
N ALA A 92 6.98 -11.69 -4.68
CA ALA A 92 8.02 -11.54 -3.65
C ALA A 92 8.06 -12.71 -2.65
N PHE A 93 7.03 -13.56 -2.63
CA PHE A 93 6.89 -14.70 -1.72
C PHE A 93 7.29 -16.04 -2.32
N VAL A 94 7.65 -16.09 -3.61
CA VAL A 94 8.02 -17.32 -4.32
C VAL A 94 9.37 -17.18 -5.03
N GLY A 95 9.91 -18.31 -5.53
CA GLY A 95 11.16 -18.34 -6.28
C GLY A 95 12.42 -18.31 -5.41
N ASP A 96 13.57 -18.01 -6.03
CA ASP A 96 14.90 -18.12 -5.41
C ASP A 96 15.20 -17.03 -4.36
N ALA A 97 14.47 -15.92 -4.37
CA ALA A 97 14.75 -14.73 -3.55
C ALA A 97 13.51 -14.25 -2.77
N VAL A 98 12.95 -15.16 -1.95
CA VAL A 98 11.79 -14.85 -1.10
C VAL A 98 12.08 -13.65 -0.19
N MET A 99 11.23 -12.65 -0.23
CA MET A 99 11.34 -11.45 0.60
C MET A 99 10.73 -11.71 1.99
N PRO A 100 11.49 -11.57 3.09
CA PRO A 100 11.02 -11.85 4.45
C PRO A 100 10.17 -10.71 5.01
N VAL A 101 8.98 -10.51 4.45
CA VAL A 101 8.00 -9.52 4.88
C VAL A 101 6.64 -10.18 5.12
N THR A 102 5.80 -9.55 5.94
CA THR A 102 4.43 -9.98 6.22
C THR A 102 3.49 -8.77 6.17
N ALA A 103 2.35 -8.90 5.51
CA ALA A 103 1.28 -7.91 5.56
C ALA A 103 0.62 -7.95 6.95
N VAL A 104 0.56 -6.80 7.62
CA VAL A 104 0.13 -6.67 9.03
C VAL A 104 -1.11 -5.81 9.21
N ALA A 105 -1.52 -5.05 8.18
CA ALA A 105 -2.80 -4.34 8.16
C ALA A 105 -3.23 -4.00 6.73
N ALA A 106 -4.52 -4.09 6.44
CA ALA A 106 -5.13 -3.54 5.24
C ALA A 106 -5.31 -2.02 5.41
N VAL A 107 -4.91 -1.22 4.42
CA VAL A 107 -5.13 0.24 4.48
C VAL A 107 -6.57 0.58 4.18
N ILE A 108 -7.13 0.02 3.12
CA ILE A 108 -8.56 0.03 2.78
C ILE A 108 -9.08 -1.40 2.71
N GLN A 109 -10.38 -1.56 2.93
CA GLN A 109 -10.95 -2.91 3.03
C GLN A 109 -11.28 -3.52 1.69
N HIS A 110 -11.73 -2.74 0.71
CA HIS A 110 -12.11 -3.24 -0.60
C HIS A 110 -11.20 -2.69 -1.69
N ASN A 111 -10.98 -3.49 -2.72
CA ASN A 111 -10.20 -3.08 -3.88
C ASN A 111 -11.05 -2.17 -4.77
N THR A 112 -10.74 -0.89 -4.78
CA THR A 112 -11.42 0.12 -5.59
C THR A 112 -10.81 0.27 -6.99
N SER A 113 -10.12 -0.76 -7.50
CA SER A 113 -9.51 -0.70 -8.82
C SER A 113 -10.47 -1.17 -9.91
N GLY A 114 -10.32 -0.58 -11.07
CA GLY A 114 -11.15 -0.87 -12.23
C GLY A 114 -10.69 -0.10 -13.46
N ILE A 115 -11.47 -0.16 -14.51
CA ILE A 115 -11.19 0.54 -15.76
C ILE A 115 -12.04 1.79 -15.87
N VAL A 116 -11.37 2.92 -16.11
CA VAL A 116 -12.02 4.19 -16.42
C VAL A 116 -11.90 4.50 -17.91
N SER A 117 -12.94 5.09 -18.47
CA SER A 117 -13.00 5.60 -19.84
C SER A 117 -13.82 6.86 -19.91
N ARG A 118 -13.81 7.55 -21.08
CA ARG A 118 -14.74 8.65 -21.30
C ARG A 118 -16.19 8.14 -21.41
N ALA A 119 -17.12 8.83 -20.74
CA ALA A 119 -18.52 8.44 -20.74
C ALA A 119 -19.14 8.43 -22.14
N GLY A 120 -19.98 7.42 -22.38
CA GLY A 120 -20.76 7.29 -23.62
C GLY A 120 -19.98 6.76 -24.83
N GLU A 121 -18.76 6.27 -24.63
CA GLU A 121 -17.97 5.65 -25.70
C GLU A 121 -18.11 4.13 -25.78
N GLY A 122 -19.04 3.57 -24.98
CA GLY A 122 -19.41 2.14 -25.00
C GLY A 122 -18.43 1.24 -24.23
N MET A 123 -17.74 1.79 -23.23
CA MET A 123 -16.81 1.09 -22.33
C MET A 123 -17.35 1.07 -20.89
N ASP A 124 -18.65 1.05 -20.72
CA ASP A 124 -19.34 0.90 -19.45
C ASP A 124 -19.32 -0.53 -18.91
N THR A 125 -18.90 -1.48 -19.73
CA THR A 125 -18.64 -2.88 -19.33
C THR A 125 -17.33 -3.38 -19.94
N PRO A 126 -16.71 -4.46 -19.40
CA PRO A 126 -15.44 -4.99 -19.88
C PRO A 126 -15.40 -5.29 -21.37
N LYS A 127 -16.48 -5.84 -21.92
CA LYS A 127 -16.57 -6.12 -23.36
C LYS A 127 -16.39 -4.88 -24.23
N GLY A 128 -16.75 -3.71 -23.73
CA GLY A 128 -16.59 -2.44 -24.43
C GLY A 128 -15.14 -2.08 -24.77
N LEU A 129 -14.16 -2.76 -24.16
CA LEU A 129 -12.74 -2.58 -24.47
C LEU A 129 -12.32 -3.16 -25.83
N GLU A 130 -13.13 -4.00 -26.49
CA GLU A 130 -12.81 -4.54 -27.83
C GLU A 130 -12.55 -3.41 -28.84
N GLY A 131 -11.36 -3.43 -29.45
CA GLY A 131 -10.92 -2.43 -30.42
C GLY A 131 -10.56 -1.06 -29.84
N LYS A 132 -10.45 -0.94 -28.52
CA LYS A 132 -10.08 0.28 -27.82
C LYS A 132 -8.62 0.29 -27.39
N LYS A 133 -8.05 1.50 -27.26
CA LYS A 133 -6.69 1.73 -26.79
C LYS A 133 -6.66 1.72 -25.26
N TYR A 134 -6.11 0.66 -24.71
CA TYR A 134 -5.91 0.52 -23.27
C TYR A 134 -4.46 0.84 -22.88
N ALA A 135 -4.26 1.75 -21.94
CA ALA A 135 -2.94 2.06 -21.36
C ALA A 135 -2.51 0.89 -20.46
N THR A 136 -1.52 0.11 -20.87
CA THR A 136 -1.05 -1.07 -20.12
C THR A 136 0.32 -0.83 -19.48
N TRP A 137 0.51 -1.36 -18.28
CA TRP A 137 1.83 -1.51 -17.64
C TRP A 137 2.61 -2.71 -18.17
N ASP A 138 1.98 -3.53 -19.02
CA ASP A 138 2.53 -4.75 -19.61
C ASP A 138 2.81 -5.88 -18.60
N LEU A 139 2.10 -5.88 -17.47
CA LEU A 139 2.20 -6.91 -16.44
C LEU A 139 1.27 -8.09 -16.75
N ASP A 140 1.75 -9.30 -16.46
CA ASP A 140 0.96 -10.51 -16.75
C ASP A 140 -0.30 -10.59 -15.87
N VAL A 141 -0.23 -10.21 -14.59
CA VAL A 141 -1.38 -10.16 -13.70
C VAL A 141 -2.44 -9.16 -14.16
N GLU A 142 -2.02 -7.97 -14.61
CA GLU A 142 -2.89 -6.94 -15.18
C GLU A 142 -3.66 -7.50 -16.41
N LYS A 143 -2.92 -8.08 -17.35
CA LYS A 143 -3.51 -8.64 -18.58
C LYS A 143 -4.43 -9.82 -18.30
N ALA A 144 -4.10 -10.66 -17.32
CA ALA A 144 -4.95 -11.78 -16.91
C ALA A 144 -6.25 -11.29 -16.27
N THR A 145 -6.19 -10.30 -15.36
CA THR A 145 -7.37 -9.70 -14.75
C THR A 145 -8.32 -9.13 -15.80
N ILE A 146 -7.81 -8.34 -16.77
CA ILE A 146 -8.65 -7.74 -17.81
C ILE A 146 -9.23 -8.84 -18.72
N ARG A 147 -8.45 -9.87 -19.05
CA ARG A 147 -8.91 -11.01 -19.84
C ARG A 147 -10.07 -11.74 -19.15
N ASP A 148 -9.97 -11.95 -17.85
CA ASP A 148 -11.00 -12.67 -17.08
C ASP A 148 -12.30 -11.87 -17.01
N VAL A 149 -12.24 -10.58 -16.64
CA VAL A 149 -13.45 -9.75 -16.57
C VAL A 149 -14.09 -9.55 -17.95
N MET A 150 -13.28 -9.44 -19.02
CA MET A 150 -13.81 -9.41 -20.40
C MET A 150 -14.46 -10.72 -20.80
N THR A 151 -13.85 -11.85 -20.43
CA THR A 151 -14.41 -13.19 -20.73
C THR A 151 -15.75 -13.38 -20.00
N ALA A 152 -15.84 -12.95 -18.74
CA ALA A 152 -17.07 -12.98 -17.95
C ALA A 152 -18.21 -12.18 -18.62
N ASP A 153 -17.89 -11.07 -19.27
CA ASP A 153 -18.83 -10.22 -20.03
C ASP A 153 -19.01 -10.66 -21.51
N GLY A 154 -18.40 -11.78 -21.92
CA GLY A 154 -18.45 -12.30 -23.28
C GLY A 154 -17.66 -11.48 -24.29
N GLY A 155 -16.64 -10.76 -23.85
CA GLY A 155 -15.66 -10.03 -24.65
C GLY A 155 -14.43 -10.87 -24.99
N ASP A 156 -13.59 -10.32 -25.86
CA ASP A 156 -12.37 -10.93 -26.37
C ASP A 156 -11.18 -9.99 -26.16
N PHE A 157 -10.34 -10.31 -25.17
CA PHE A 157 -9.18 -9.49 -24.80
C PHE A 157 -8.16 -9.33 -25.95
N ASP A 158 -8.05 -10.33 -26.85
CA ASP A 158 -7.11 -10.25 -27.96
C ASP A 158 -7.46 -9.17 -28.99
N LYS A 159 -8.64 -8.55 -28.87
CA LYS A 159 -9.06 -7.40 -29.68
C LYS A 159 -8.71 -6.05 -29.05
N VAL A 160 -8.22 -6.02 -27.81
CA VAL A 160 -7.81 -4.77 -27.13
C VAL A 160 -6.50 -4.28 -27.73
N GLU A 161 -6.44 -2.98 -28.05
CA GLU A 161 -5.18 -2.36 -28.49
C GLU A 161 -4.37 -1.95 -27.25
N LEU A 162 -3.35 -2.74 -26.89
CA LEU A 162 -2.48 -2.48 -25.75
C LEU A 162 -1.48 -1.38 -26.09
N ILE A 163 -1.51 -0.27 -25.34
CA ILE A 163 -0.60 0.86 -25.48
C ILE A 163 0.31 0.89 -24.25
N PRO A 164 1.57 0.42 -24.33
CA PRO A 164 2.50 0.47 -23.21
C PRO A 164 2.70 1.92 -22.76
N SER A 165 2.24 2.23 -21.55
CA SER A 165 2.26 3.59 -21.04
C SER A 165 2.12 3.59 -19.51
N THR A 166 2.94 4.42 -18.84
CA THR A 166 2.68 4.81 -17.46
C THR A 166 1.95 6.14 -17.48
N VAL A 167 0.63 6.09 -17.34
CA VAL A 167 -0.18 7.30 -17.22
C VAL A 167 -0.03 7.85 -15.80
N THR A 168 0.32 9.13 -15.69
CA THR A 168 0.44 9.86 -14.41
C THR A 168 -0.55 11.00 -14.27
N ASP A 169 -1.31 11.28 -15.34
CA ASP A 169 -2.41 12.26 -15.40
C ASP A 169 -3.52 11.65 -16.27
N GLU A 170 -4.38 10.92 -15.62
CA GLU A 170 -5.48 10.16 -16.25
C GLU A 170 -6.48 11.11 -16.90
N VAL A 171 -6.76 12.24 -16.26
CA VAL A 171 -7.69 13.26 -16.79
C VAL A 171 -7.19 13.81 -18.14
N SER A 172 -5.91 14.17 -18.22
CA SER A 172 -5.31 14.66 -19.47
C SER A 172 -5.21 13.57 -20.54
N ALA A 173 -4.87 12.34 -20.16
CA ALA A 173 -4.77 11.21 -21.08
C ALA A 173 -6.14 10.89 -21.72
N LEU A 174 -7.20 10.82 -20.91
CA LEU A 174 -8.57 10.61 -21.39
C LEU A 174 -9.07 11.78 -22.25
N ARG A 175 -8.88 13.04 -21.81
CA ARG A 175 -9.32 14.22 -22.57
C ARG A 175 -8.64 14.34 -23.94
N SER A 176 -7.36 14.01 -24.02
CA SER A 176 -6.62 14.07 -25.29
C SER A 176 -6.97 12.93 -26.25
N GLY A 177 -7.56 11.84 -25.75
CA GLY A 177 -7.79 10.62 -26.52
C GLY A 177 -6.50 9.88 -26.90
N SER A 178 -5.40 10.12 -26.14
CA SER A 178 -4.15 9.36 -26.33
C SER A 178 -4.36 7.87 -26.05
N VAL A 179 -5.22 7.59 -25.08
CA VAL A 179 -5.79 6.27 -24.77
C VAL A 179 -7.30 6.40 -24.55
N ASP A 180 -8.01 5.27 -24.64
CA ASP A 180 -9.45 5.21 -24.47
C ASP A 180 -9.82 4.71 -23.07
N ALA A 181 -9.00 3.85 -22.49
CA ALA A 181 -9.23 3.20 -21.21
C ALA A 181 -7.93 3.10 -20.40
N ILE A 182 -8.07 3.18 -19.06
CA ILE A 182 -6.95 3.16 -18.10
C ILE A 182 -7.39 2.38 -16.87
N TRP A 183 -6.51 1.52 -16.33
CA TRP A 183 -6.68 0.96 -14.99
C TRP A 183 -6.40 2.04 -13.94
N ILE A 184 -7.34 2.23 -13.04
CA ILE A 184 -7.21 3.21 -11.96
C ILE A 184 -7.61 2.61 -10.60
N PHE A 185 -7.24 3.31 -9.54
CA PHE A 185 -7.84 3.19 -8.21
C PHE A 185 -8.79 4.37 -8.03
N TYR A 186 -10.09 4.09 -7.85
CA TYR A 186 -11.14 5.11 -7.89
C TYR A 186 -10.95 6.22 -6.87
N GLY A 187 -10.48 5.86 -5.66
CA GLY A 187 -10.26 6.80 -4.56
C GLY A 187 -9.35 7.99 -4.88
N TRP A 188 -8.52 7.89 -5.93
CA TRP A 188 -7.67 9.00 -6.39
C TRP A 188 -8.01 9.41 -7.83
N ALA A 189 -7.75 8.57 -8.80
CA ALA A 189 -7.88 8.93 -10.22
C ALA A 189 -9.36 9.07 -10.67
N GLY A 190 -10.28 8.24 -10.16
CA GLY A 190 -11.72 8.39 -10.41
C GLY A 190 -12.26 9.70 -9.84
N VAL A 191 -11.85 10.01 -8.60
CA VAL A 191 -12.19 11.28 -7.94
C VAL A 191 -11.57 12.47 -8.68
N ALA A 192 -10.34 12.34 -9.21
CA ALA A 192 -9.70 13.39 -10.02
C ALA A 192 -10.53 13.70 -11.29
N CYS A 193 -11.08 12.67 -11.94
CA CYS A 193 -12.01 12.89 -13.07
C CYS A 193 -13.28 13.64 -12.66
N GLN A 194 -13.85 13.31 -11.50
CA GLN A 194 -15.03 14.03 -10.97
C GLN A 194 -14.72 15.50 -10.67
N VAL A 195 -13.63 15.77 -9.95
CA VAL A 195 -13.21 17.16 -9.61
C VAL A 195 -12.88 17.96 -10.87
N ALA A 196 -12.41 17.31 -11.92
CA ALA A 196 -12.12 17.94 -13.20
C ALA A 196 -13.37 18.10 -14.10
N ASP A 197 -14.58 17.78 -13.64
CA ASP A 197 -15.80 17.76 -14.48
C ASP A 197 -15.61 16.93 -15.77
N LEU A 198 -14.90 15.80 -15.70
CA LEU A 198 -14.75 14.86 -16.81
C LEU A 198 -15.78 13.72 -16.65
N PRO A 199 -16.83 13.64 -17.49
CA PRO A 199 -17.74 12.51 -17.45
C PRO A 199 -17.03 11.22 -17.84
N ILE A 200 -17.13 10.20 -16.97
CA ILE A 200 -16.49 8.90 -17.15
C ILE A 200 -17.51 7.77 -17.06
N ASP A 201 -17.22 6.68 -17.76
CA ASP A 201 -17.72 5.35 -17.46
C ASP A 201 -16.64 4.64 -16.65
N TYR A 202 -17.03 3.88 -15.64
CA TYR A 202 -16.14 3.13 -14.76
C TYR A 202 -16.79 1.80 -14.40
N PHE A 203 -16.02 0.73 -14.46
CA PHE A 203 -16.41 -0.55 -13.88
C PHE A 203 -15.32 -1.06 -12.96
N GLU A 204 -15.73 -1.49 -11.78
CA GLU A 204 -14.86 -2.04 -10.76
C GLU A 204 -14.66 -3.54 -11.00
N PHE A 205 -13.45 -4.05 -10.80
CA PHE A 205 -13.18 -5.47 -11.03
C PHE A 205 -13.87 -6.36 -10.00
N ALA A 206 -13.91 -5.93 -8.75
CA ALA A 206 -14.53 -6.66 -7.65
C ALA A 206 -16.06 -6.84 -7.83
N ASP A 207 -16.73 -5.93 -8.53
CA ASP A 207 -18.15 -6.04 -8.87
C ASP A 207 -18.41 -7.13 -9.92
N ILE A 208 -17.42 -7.46 -10.75
CA ILE A 208 -17.52 -8.45 -11.81
C ILE A 208 -17.14 -9.83 -11.29
N ASP A 209 -16.03 -9.94 -10.59
CA ASP A 209 -15.59 -11.16 -9.92
C ASP A 209 -14.98 -10.83 -8.55
N PRO A 210 -15.59 -11.33 -7.46
CA PRO A 210 -15.10 -11.10 -6.10
C PRO A 210 -13.64 -11.53 -5.84
N VAL A 211 -13.04 -12.35 -6.70
CA VAL A 211 -11.61 -12.72 -6.60
C VAL A 211 -10.70 -11.51 -6.72
N PHE A 212 -11.16 -10.45 -7.39
CA PHE A 212 -10.42 -9.20 -7.55
C PHE A 212 -10.63 -8.19 -6.41
N ASP A 213 -11.38 -8.57 -5.36
CA ASP A 213 -11.47 -7.80 -4.11
C ASP A 213 -10.28 -8.10 -3.17
N TYR A 214 -9.06 -8.17 -3.72
CA TYR A 214 -7.84 -8.37 -2.96
C TYR A 214 -7.36 -7.06 -2.29
N TYR A 215 -6.50 -7.20 -1.26
CA TYR A 215 -6.08 -6.05 -0.45
C TYR A 215 -5.03 -5.18 -1.13
N THR A 216 -5.38 -3.91 -1.37
CA THR A 216 -4.49 -2.93 -2.02
C THR A 216 -4.93 -1.49 -1.65
N PRO A 217 -4.11 -0.70 -0.88
CA PRO A 217 -2.81 -1.05 -0.32
C PRO A 217 -2.85 -1.78 1.03
N VAL A 218 -1.69 -2.30 1.45
CA VAL A 218 -1.47 -2.94 2.74
C VAL A 218 -0.24 -2.37 3.45
N ILE A 219 -0.21 -2.45 4.78
CA ILE A 219 1.00 -2.21 5.57
C ILE A 219 1.76 -3.54 5.70
N ILE A 220 3.04 -3.53 5.36
CA ILE A 220 3.96 -4.67 5.55
C ILE A 220 4.95 -4.39 6.68
N GLY A 221 5.40 -5.44 7.36
CA GLY A 221 6.48 -5.40 8.33
C GLY A 221 7.57 -6.42 8.01
N GLY A 222 8.81 -6.11 8.36
CA GLY A 222 9.95 -7.03 8.20
C GLY A 222 9.88 -8.17 9.21
N ASN A 223 9.92 -9.44 8.76
CA ASN A 223 9.69 -10.61 9.61
C ASN A 223 10.63 -10.65 10.83
N ALA A 224 11.93 -10.46 10.62
CA ALA A 224 12.91 -10.47 11.71
C ALA A 224 12.60 -9.38 12.76
N TRP A 225 12.24 -8.16 12.31
CA TRP A 225 11.93 -7.08 13.22
C TRP A 225 10.63 -7.33 14.00
N LEU A 226 9.60 -7.87 13.34
CA LEU A 226 8.32 -8.22 13.96
C LEU A 226 8.51 -9.29 15.06
N GLU A 227 9.33 -10.32 14.80
CA GLU A 227 9.64 -11.38 15.75
C GLU A 227 10.44 -10.87 16.96
N GLU A 228 11.39 -9.95 16.73
CA GLU A 228 12.24 -9.36 17.78
C GLU A 228 11.53 -8.30 18.60
N ASN A 229 10.51 -7.61 18.02
CA ASN A 229 9.85 -6.45 18.60
C ASN A 229 8.30 -6.53 18.58
N PRO A 230 7.67 -7.64 19.03
CA PRO A 230 6.23 -7.84 18.89
C PRO A 230 5.39 -6.78 19.64
N ASP A 231 5.87 -6.30 20.79
CA ASP A 231 5.17 -5.28 21.58
C ASP A 231 5.23 -3.91 20.88
N ALA A 232 6.38 -3.57 20.26
CA ALA A 232 6.52 -2.34 19.50
C ALA A 232 5.67 -2.39 18.20
N ALA A 233 5.57 -3.56 17.54
CA ALA A 233 4.70 -3.76 16.39
C ALA A 233 3.23 -3.55 16.75
N LYS A 234 2.76 -4.09 17.87
CA LYS A 234 1.40 -3.87 18.38
C LYS A 234 1.15 -2.41 18.73
N ALA A 235 2.11 -1.76 19.40
CA ALA A 235 2.02 -0.34 19.74
C ALA A 235 1.95 0.54 18.49
N PHE A 236 2.76 0.21 17.45
CA PHE A 236 2.75 0.90 16.16
C PHE A 236 1.39 0.77 15.46
N LEU A 237 0.87 -0.46 15.30
CA LEU A 237 -0.41 -0.70 14.64
C LEU A 237 -1.60 -0.15 15.43
N SER A 238 -1.52 -0.12 16.77
CA SER A 238 -2.53 0.55 17.59
C SER A 238 -2.57 2.06 17.32
N ALA A 239 -1.41 2.73 17.34
CA ALA A 239 -1.31 4.15 17.04
C ALA A 239 -1.73 4.48 15.60
N LEU A 240 -1.38 3.60 14.66
CA LEU A 240 -1.76 3.73 13.26
C LEU A 240 -3.29 3.56 13.06
N SER A 241 -3.89 2.59 13.76
CA SER A 241 -5.36 2.39 13.78
C SER A 241 -6.09 3.61 14.33
N GLU A 242 -5.56 4.27 15.37
CA GLU A 242 -6.11 5.55 15.86
C GLU A 242 -6.04 6.63 14.76
N GLY A 243 -4.96 6.67 13.98
CA GLY A 243 -4.78 7.61 12.87
C GLY A 243 -5.82 7.43 11.75
N TYR A 244 -6.04 6.19 11.30
CA TYR A 244 -7.05 5.91 10.28
C TYR A 244 -8.47 6.06 10.82
N THR A 245 -8.75 5.65 12.05
CA THR A 245 -10.05 5.88 12.69
C THR A 245 -10.35 7.38 12.78
N TYR A 246 -9.36 8.20 13.16
CA TYR A 246 -9.50 9.65 13.14
C TYR A 246 -9.81 10.18 11.72
N ALA A 247 -9.15 9.64 10.70
CA ALA A 247 -9.37 10.05 9.30
C ALA A 247 -10.78 9.68 8.79
N VAL A 248 -11.38 8.59 9.31
CA VAL A 248 -12.79 8.23 9.08
C VAL A 248 -13.74 9.24 9.72
N GLU A 249 -13.49 9.57 11.00
CA GLU A 249 -14.39 10.42 11.78
C GLU A 249 -14.27 11.91 11.42
N HIS A 250 -13.09 12.33 10.92
CA HIS A 250 -12.74 13.73 10.66
C HIS A 250 -12.06 13.91 9.29
N PRO A 251 -12.69 13.50 8.16
CA PRO A 251 -12.02 13.43 6.86
C PRO A 251 -11.44 14.77 6.40
N LYS A 252 -12.14 15.87 6.65
CA LYS A 252 -11.65 17.19 6.25
C LYS A 252 -10.41 17.62 7.04
N GLU A 253 -10.40 17.44 8.37
CA GLU A 253 -9.23 17.78 9.19
C GLU A 253 -8.05 16.86 8.87
N ALA A 254 -8.31 15.59 8.58
CA ALA A 254 -7.31 14.62 8.16
C ALA A 254 -6.66 15.02 6.81
N ALA A 255 -7.47 15.51 5.86
CA ALA A 255 -6.97 16.07 4.60
C ALA A 255 -6.09 17.32 4.83
N ASP A 256 -6.48 18.21 5.75
CA ASP A 256 -5.66 19.38 6.12
C ASP A 256 -4.30 18.92 6.70
N ILE A 257 -4.30 17.93 7.60
CA ILE A 257 -3.08 17.35 8.18
C ILE A 257 -2.18 16.75 7.10
N LEU A 258 -2.74 15.97 6.18
CA LEU A 258 -1.99 15.39 5.06
C LEU A 258 -1.32 16.49 4.22
N MET A 259 -2.07 17.55 3.85
CA MET A 259 -1.55 18.66 3.06
C MET A 259 -0.53 19.52 3.82
N GLU A 260 -0.57 19.55 5.15
CA GLU A 260 0.48 20.20 5.95
C GLU A 260 1.78 19.39 5.94
N ALA A 261 1.67 18.07 6.01
CA ALA A 261 2.81 17.16 5.97
C ALA A 261 3.41 17.03 4.57
N ALA A 262 2.58 17.09 3.52
CA ALA A 262 2.94 17.01 2.11
C ALA A 262 2.46 18.27 1.35
N PRO A 263 3.19 19.40 1.43
CA PRO A 263 2.74 20.70 0.91
C PRO A 263 2.51 20.75 -0.60
N GLU A 264 3.10 19.84 -1.37
CA GLU A 264 2.88 19.67 -2.81
C GLU A 264 1.42 19.38 -3.14
N LEU A 265 0.69 18.72 -2.25
CA LEU A 265 -0.73 18.39 -2.41
C LEU A 265 -1.64 19.64 -2.35
N LYS A 266 -1.17 20.75 -1.77
CA LYS A 266 -1.96 21.99 -1.66
C LYS A 266 -2.38 22.56 -3.01
N SER A 267 -1.62 22.28 -4.08
CA SER A 267 -2.00 22.67 -5.43
C SER A 267 -3.25 21.96 -5.96
N ASN A 268 -3.59 20.80 -5.37
CA ASN A 268 -4.73 19.95 -5.74
C ASN A 268 -5.68 19.74 -4.55
N ALA A 269 -5.84 20.74 -3.68
CA ALA A 269 -6.59 20.64 -2.42
C ALA A 269 -8.01 20.11 -2.60
N GLU A 270 -8.70 20.48 -3.68
CA GLU A 270 -10.06 20.02 -3.99
C GLU A 270 -10.07 18.48 -4.20
N LEU A 271 -9.11 17.94 -4.94
CA LEU A 271 -8.92 16.51 -5.11
C LEU A 271 -8.64 15.83 -3.76
N VAL A 272 -7.75 16.40 -2.95
CA VAL A 272 -7.37 15.81 -1.65
C VAL A 272 -8.57 15.71 -0.73
N TYR A 273 -9.41 16.77 -0.63
CA TYR A 273 -10.63 16.73 0.18
C TYR A 273 -11.63 15.70 -0.33
N ALA A 274 -11.90 15.69 -1.64
CA ALA A 274 -12.87 14.77 -2.23
C ALA A 274 -12.40 13.31 -2.13
N SER A 275 -11.13 13.05 -2.37
CA SER A 275 -10.52 11.72 -2.23
C SER A 275 -10.52 11.25 -0.78
N GLN A 276 -10.21 12.15 0.18
CA GLN A 276 -10.24 11.81 1.60
C GLN A 276 -11.67 11.49 2.08
N GLU A 277 -12.68 12.21 1.60
CA GLU A 277 -14.07 11.93 1.94
C GLU A 277 -14.54 10.58 1.38
N TYR A 278 -14.10 10.22 0.17
CA TYR A 278 -14.35 8.91 -0.42
C TYR A 278 -13.63 7.81 0.40
N LEU A 279 -12.32 7.92 0.61
CA LEU A 279 -11.53 6.89 1.29
C LEU A 279 -11.88 6.73 2.78
N ALA A 280 -12.42 7.75 3.42
CA ALA A 280 -12.95 7.62 4.78
C ALA A 280 -14.02 6.52 4.91
N GLN A 281 -14.73 6.20 3.83
CA GLN A 281 -15.71 5.12 3.79
C GLN A 281 -15.06 3.76 3.54
N GLU A 282 -13.88 3.73 2.88
CA GLU A 282 -13.18 2.52 2.47
C GLU A 282 -12.18 2.00 3.51
N TYR A 283 -11.67 2.86 4.41
CA TYR A 283 -10.63 2.45 5.38
C TYR A 283 -11.06 1.32 6.30
N ILE A 284 -12.33 1.32 6.75
CA ILE A 284 -12.87 0.29 7.63
C ILE A 284 -13.99 -0.47 6.93
N ALA A 285 -14.83 0.24 6.12
CA ALA A 285 -15.97 -0.30 5.39
C ALA A 285 -16.83 -1.24 6.25
N ASP A 286 -16.90 -2.51 5.91
CA ASP A 286 -17.67 -3.55 6.60
C ASP A 286 -16.85 -4.37 7.61
N ALA A 287 -15.53 -4.10 7.74
CA ALA A 287 -14.67 -4.78 8.70
C ALA A 287 -15.00 -4.39 10.16
N SER A 288 -14.66 -5.26 11.11
CA SER A 288 -14.89 -5.01 12.53
C SER A 288 -13.99 -3.92 13.10
N ARG A 289 -12.84 -3.68 12.48
CA ARG A 289 -11.81 -2.71 12.84
C ARG A 289 -10.92 -2.39 11.65
N TRP A 290 -10.24 -1.24 11.69
CA TRP A 290 -9.25 -0.91 10.69
C TRP A 290 -8.12 -1.96 10.64
N GLY A 291 -7.68 -2.27 9.45
CA GLY A 291 -6.50 -3.10 9.19
C GLY A 291 -6.76 -4.59 9.13
N GLU A 292 -7.95 -5.07 9.48
CA GLU A 292 -8.26 -6.49 9.55
C GLU A 292 -8.29 -7.15 8.17
N PHE A 293 -7.62 -8.30 8.05
CA PHE A 293 -7.68 -9.14 6.88
C PHE A 293 -8.73 -10.25 7.07
N ASP A 294 -9.59 -10.45 6.07
CA ASP A 294 -10.34 -11.69 5.89
C ASP A 294 -9.46 -12.73 5.20
N ALA A 295 -9.26 -13.88 5.84
CA ALA A 295 -8.37 -14.91 5.32
C ALA A 295 -8.88 -15.55 4.01
N GLY A 296 -10.21 -15.64 3.84
CA GLY A 296 -10.80 -16.18 2.62
C GLY A 296 -10.58 -15.26 1.43
N ARG A 297 -10.77 -13.95 1.63
CA ARG A 297 -10.51 -12.94 0.60
C ARG A 297 -9.03 -12.91 0.21
N TRP A 298 -8.13 -12.91 1.19
CA TRP A 298 -6.69 -12.99 0.93
C TRP A 298 -6.34 -14.23 0.11
N ALA A 299 -6.81 -15.41 0.53
CA ALA A 299 -6.50 -16.68 -0.10
C ALA A 299 -7.05 -16.78 -1.54
N ALA A 300 -8.27 -16.29 -1.78
CA ALA A 300 -8.92 -16.37 -3.09
C ALA A 300 -8.08 -15.77 -4.21
N PHE A 301 -7.44 -14.61 -3.97
CA PHE A 301 -6.59 -13.99 -4.99
C PHE A 301 -5.31 -14.80 -5.26
N PHE A 302 -4.67 -15.38 -4.24
CA PHE A 302 -3.49 -16.22 -4.44
C PHE A 302 -3.84 -17.57 -5.10
N GLU A 303 -5.01 -18.13 -4.80
CA GLU A 303 -5.53 -19.30 -5.52
C GLU A 303 -5.71 -18.98 -7.01
N TRP A 304 -6.30 -17.82 -7.32
CA TRP A 304 -6.48 -17.36 -8.70
C TRP A 304 -5.13 -17.18 -9.44
N LEU A 305 -4.11 -16.58 -8.79
CA LEU A 305 -2.77 -16.47 -9.37
C LEU A 305 -2.16 -17.84 -9.68
N ASN A 306 -2.31 -18.81 -8.75
CA ASN A 306 -1.83 -20.17 -8.92
C ASN A 306 -2.53 -20.91 -10.09
N GLU A 307 -3.86 -20.79 -10.17
CA GLU A 307 -4.68 -21.44 -11.21
C GLU A 307 -4.37 -20.90 -12.60
N ASN A 308 -4.03 -19.62 -12.71
CA ASN A 308 -3.68 -18.95 -13.95
C ASN A 308 -2.17 -19.03 -14.29
N GLY A 309 -1.36 -19.65 -13.44
CA GLY A 309 0.08 -19.80 -13.67
C GLY A 309 0.83 -18.47 -13.78
N LEU A 310 0.41 -17.48 -13.00
CA LEU A 310 0.94 -16.11 -13.03
C LEU A 310 2.19 -15.91 -12.13
N LEU A 311 2.59 -16.96 -11.42
CA LEU A 311 3.77 -16.96 -10.56
C LEU A 311 4.76 -18.03 -11.04
N GLU A 312 6.06 -17.84 -10.75
CA GLU A 312 7.11 -18.81 -11.08
C GLU A 312 6.91 -20.16 -10.35
N GLU A 313 6.40 -20.12 -9.13
CA GLU A 313 6.04 -21.27 -8.29
C GLU A 313 4.67 -21.02 -7.64
N GLN A 314 4.00 -22.10 -7.21
CA GLN A 314 2.75 -21.95 -6.47
C GLN A 314 3.01 -21.38 -5.08
N ILE A 315 2.17 -20.44 -4.69
CA ILE A 315 2.16 -19.85 -3.35
C ILE A 315 1.11 -20.56 -2.47
N ASP A 316 1.41 -20.76 -1.16
CA ASP A 316 0.36 -21.12 -0.21
C ASP A 316 -0.65 -19.97 -0.12
N PRO A 317 -1.94 -20.19 -0.42
CA PRO A 317 -2.95 -19.14 -0.42
C PRO A 317 -3.06 -18.37 0.91
N ASN A 318 -2.72 -19.00 2.03
CA ASN A 318 -2.76 -18.38 3.36
C ASN A 318 -1.44 -17.75 3.80
N TYR A 319 -0.42 -17.69 2.92
CA TYR A 319 0.87 -17.13 3.27
C TYR A 319 0.90 -15.61 3.19
N GLY A 320 1.72 -14.99 4.03
CA GLY A 320 2.18 -13.60 3.87
C GLY A 320 1.34 -12.54 4.56
N PHE A 321 0.33 -12.88 5.38
CA PHE A 321 -0.42 -11.93 6.18
C PHE A 321 -0.64 -12.40 7.63
N THR A 322 -0.96 -11.46 8.51
CA THR A 322 -1.38 -11.75 9.89
C THR A 322 -2.21 -10.62 10.49
N ASN A 323 -3.16 -10.97 11.35
CA ASN A 323 -3.93 -10.02 12.18
C ASN A 323 -3.39 -9.95 13.63
N GLU A 324 -2.28 -10.64 13.95
CA GLU A 324 -1.80 -10.83 15.32
C GLU A 324 -1.38 -9.53 16.02
N TYR A 325 -0.92 -8.55 15.25
CA TYR A 325 -0.42 -7.27 15.78
C TYR A 325 -1.50 -6.19 15.84
N LEU A 326 -2.69 -6.41 15.30
CA LEU A 326 -3.81 -5.44 15.34
C LEU A 326 -4.40 -5.32 16.76
N PRO A 327 -4.86 -4.09 17.16
CA PRO A 327 -5.47 -3.84 18.46
C PRO A 327 -6.82 -4.53 18.64
#